data_e2228129105324140a899126fdce99d2
#
_entry.id   e2228129105324140a899126fdce99d2
#
_cell.length_a   1.000
_cell.length_b   1.000
_cell.length_c   1.000
_cell.angle_alpha   90.00
_cell.angle_beta   90.00
_cell.angle_gamma   90.00
#
_symmetry.space_group_name_H-M   'P 1'
#
loop_
_entity.id
_entity.type
_entity.pdbx_description
1 polymer ?
#
loop_
_entity_poly.entity_id
_entity_poly.type
_entity_poly.pdbx_seq_one_letter_code
_entity_poly.pdbx_strand_id
1 'polypeptide(L)'
;MTDQQLQMNFEENPTQQGSFALQLKRPLAIFDLETTGVNIASDRIVEIAIVRIQQDGSQQVKRKLINPGMPIPEAATAVHKITNDMVKNEPTFKQAANEIKQFIEGCDLGGFNSNRFDIPLLVEEFLRVDQPLDLSKVKLVDVQKIFHTMEQRTLSAAYKFYCSKDLDGAHSAEVDASATVEVLLSQVQRYPQLGNSIESIIKAIGEEESVDFARRFVMENGKEVFNFGKYKGQAVEDVLRKERQYYDWMMNGDFPLHTKQKLTEILNRTLLKR
;
A
#
# COMPACT_ATOMS: atom_id res chain seq x y z
N MET A 1 0.32 35.43 -14.46
CA MET A 1 1.48 35.21 -13.58
C MET A 1 2.22 34.00 -14.12
N THR A 2 3.43 34.21 -14.47
CA THR A 2 4.27 33.46 -15.40
C THR A 2 4.78 32.14 -14.86
N ASP A 3 4.90 31.18 -15.79
CA ASP A 3 5.39 29.79 -15.78
C ASP A 3 6.82 29.55 -15.26
N GLN A 4 7.23 30.16 -14.17
CA GLN A 4 8.63 30.13 -13.73
C GLN A 4 8.89 29.70 -12.30
N GLN A 5 8.08 28.85 -11.69
CA GLN A 5 8.35 28.44 -10.30
C GLN A 5 8.06 26.96 -9.97
N LEU A 6 8.39 26.04 -10.86
CA LEU A 6 8.47 24.60 -10.52
C LEU A 6 9.69 23.92 -11.17
N GLN A 7 10.81 24.66 -11.23
CA GLN A 7 12.10 23.99 -11.24
C GLN A 7 12.48 23.73 -9.80
N MET A 8 12.14 22.55 -9.28
CA MET A 8 12.87 22.03 -8.14
C MET A 8 14.32 21.88 -8.59
N ASN A 9 15.15 22.80 -8.15
CA ASN A 9 16.58 22.64 -8.19
C ASN A 9 16.91 21.37 -7.40
N PHE A 10 17.17 20.29 -8.10
CA PHE A 10 18.05 19.27 -7.58
C PHE A 10 19.40 19.96 -7.47
N GLU A 11 19.70 20.55 -6.31
CA GLU A 11 21.05 20.94 -5.98
C GLU A 11 21.90 19.68 -6.19
N GLU A 12 22.77 19.75 -7.16
CA GLU A 12 23.85 18.79 -7.33
C GLU A 12 24.59 18.71 -6.00
N ASN A 13 24.30 17.70 -5.22
CA ASN A 13 25.15 17.31 -4.11
C ASN A 13 26.47 16.83 -4.73
N PRO A 14 27.57 17.61 -4.65
CA PRO A 14 28.86 17.20 -5.17
C PRO A 14 29.49 16.27 -4.15
N THR A 15 29.03 15.02 -4.08
CA THR A 15 29.68 14.05 -3.23
C THR A 15 29.59 12.67 -3.81
N GLN A 16 30.76 12.17 -4.09
CA GLN A 16 31.14 10.82 -4.44
C GLN A 16 31.06 10.51 -5.93
N GLN A 17 32.17 10.73 -6.60
CA GLN A 17 32.68 9.84 -7.64
C GLN A 17 32.92 8.43 -7.04
N GLY A 18 31.87 7.84 -6.47
CA GLY A 18 31.79 6.42 -6.21
C GLY A 18 31.32 5.76 -7.49
N SER A 19 31.98 4.72 -7.95
CA SER A 19 31.52 3.88 -9.05
C SER A 19 30.05 3.54 -8.82
N PHE A 20 29.18 3.73 -9.84
CA PHE A 20 27.79 3.31 -9.80
C PHE A 20 27.73 1.85 -9.33
N ALA A 21 27.18 1.63 -8.14
CA ALA A 21 27.31 0.34 -7.44
C ALA A 21 26.48 -0.78 -8.09
N LEU A 22 25.47 -0.43 -8.92
CA LEU A 22 24.58 -1.39 -9.55
C LEU A 22 25.15 -1.84 -10.91
N GLN A 23 25.50 -3.12 -11.02
CA GLN A 23 26.01 -3.69 -12.27
C GLN A 23 24.85 -4.09 -13.18
N LEU A 24 24.55 -3.28 -14.16
CA LEU A 24 23.48 -3.49 -15.13
C LEU A 24 24.02 -4.25 -16.36
N LYS A 25 23.39 -5.39 -16.69
CA LYS A 25 23.62 -6.09 -17.98
C LYS A 25 22.80 -5.45 -19.12
N ARG A 26 21.72 -4.78 -18.80
CA ARG A 26 20.80 -4.05 -19.67
C ARG A 26 20.45 -2.74 -18.97
N PRO A 27 20.05 -1.69 -19.67
CA PRO A 27 19.49 -0.51 -19.01
C PRO A 27 18.31 -0.89 -18.10
N LEU A 28 18.09 -0.11 -17.05
CA LEU A 28 16.95 -0.29 -16.12
C LEU A 28 16.04 0.90 -16.25
N ALA A 29 14.75 0.68 -16.54
CA ALA A 29 13.72 1.69 -16.55
C ALA A 29 12.89 1.59 -15.27
N ILE A 30 13.08 2.55 -14.36
CA ILE A 30 12.24 2.74 -13.17
C ILE A 30 11.11 3.66 -13.57
N PHE A 31 9.87 3.27 -13.32
CA PHE A 31 8.71 4.08 -13.65
C PHE A 31 7.63 4.05 -12.58
N ASP A 32 6.80 5.06 -12.65
CA ASP A 32 5.66 5.29 -11.78
C ASP A 32 4.48 5.79 -12.61
N LEU A 33 3.26 5.42 -12.24
CA LEU A 33 2.03 5.73 -12.97
C LEU A 33 1.04 6.46 -12.08
N GLU A 34 0.48 7.55 -12.57
CA GLU A 34 -0.76 8.09 -12.03
C GLU A 34 -1.93 7.63 -12.90
N THR A 35 -3.06 7.33 -12.26
CA THR A 35 -4.16 6.61 -12.90
C THR A 35 -5.53 7.12 -12.49
N THR A 36 -6.57 6.76 -13.24
CA THR A 36 -7.96 7.08 -12.87
C THR A 36 -8.46 6.30 -11.64
N GLY A 37 -7.73 5.27 -11.22
CA GLY A 37 -8.05 4.41 -10.08
C GLY A 37 -7.14 3.19 -10.01
N VAL A 38 -7.50 2.19 -9.20
CA VAL A 38 -6.63 1.04 -8.89
C VAL A 38 -7.05 -0.27 -9.57
N ASN A 39 -8.07 -0.26 -10.39
CA ASN A 39 -8.54 -1.45 -11.09
C ASN A 39 -7.83 -1.59 -12.45
N ILE A 40 -6.90 -2.54 -12.57
CA ILE A 40 -6.09 -2.78 -13.76
C ILE A 40 -6.96 -3.00 -15.01
N ALA A 41 -8.12 -3.65 -14.88
CA ALA A 41 -8.97 -3.98 -16.02
C ALA A 41 -9.76 -2.79 -16.56
N SER A 42 -10.07 -1.77 -15.76
CA SER A 42 -10.94 -0.65 -16.14
C SER A 42 -10.28 0.70 -16.09
N ASP A 43 -9.31 0.89 -15.19
CA ASP A 43 -8.66 2.18 -15.01
C ASP A 43 -7.60 2.45 -16.09
N ARG A 44 -7.24 3.71 -16.23
CA ARG A 44 -6.40 4.22 -17.31
C ARG A 44 -5.26 5.07 -16.74
N ILE A 45 -4.14 5.09 -17.44
CA ILE A 45 -3.02 5.95 -17.13
C ILE A 45 -3.37 7.41 -17.44
N VAL A 46 -3.09 8.32 -16.51
CA VAL A 46 -3.19 9.78 -16.69
C VAL A 46 -1.81 10.46 -16.70
N GLU A 47 -0.81 9.82 -16.11
CA GLU A 47 0.59 10.25 -16.20
C GLU A 47 1.51 9.03 -16.15
N ILE A 48 2.60 9.10 -16.88
CA ILE A 48 3.72 8.16 -16.78
C ILE A 48 5.03 8.93 -16.61
N ALA A 49 5.81 8.57 -15.61
CA ALA A 49 7.18 9.05 -15.42
C ALA A 49 8.14 7.86 -15.48
N ILE A 50 9.22 7.99 -16.24
CA ILE A 50 10.22 6.93 -16.44
C ILE A 50 11.60 7.53 -16.26
N VAL A 51 12.41 6.90 -15.42
CA VAL A 51 13.85 7.17 -15.30
C VAL A 51 14.59 5.97 -15.89
N ARG A 52 15.21 6.15 -17.03
CA ARG A 52 16.05 5.13 -17.67
C ARG A 52 17.49 5.28 -17.22
N ILE A 53 18.04 4.27 -16.56
CA ILE A 53 19.41 4.19 -16.06
C ILE A 53 20.21 3.34 -17.02
N GLN A 54 21.29 3.89 -17.57
CA GLN A 54 22.19 3.19 -18.45
C GLN A 54 23.22 2.36 -17.67
N GLN A 55 23.96 1.50 -18.36
CA GLN A 55 24.98 0.65 -17.75
C GLN A 55 26.16 1.44 -17.15
N ASP A 56 26.41 2.64 -17.64
CA ASP A 56 27.41 3.59 -17.11
C ASP A 56 26.89 4.43 -15.95
N GLY A 57 25.63 4.24 -15.54
CA GLY A 57 24.98 5.01 -14.49
C GLY A 57 24.31 6.31 -14.95
N SER A 58 24.48 6.72 -16.20
CA SER A 58 23.81 7.90 -16.74
C SER A 58 22.30 7.70 -16.76
N GLN A 59 21.54 8.79 -16.57
CA GLN A 59 20.09 8.75 -16.45
C GLN A 59 19.42 9.61 -17.51
N GLN A 60 18.29 9.14 -18.00
CA GLN A 60 17.39 9.87 -18.87
C GLN A 60 15.99 9.83 -18.25
N VAL A 61 15.35 10.98 -18.15
CA VAL A 61 14.01 11.10 -17.59
C VAL A 61 13.01 11.40 -18.70
N LYS A 62 11.89 10.71 -18.68
CA LYS A 62 10.73 11.00 -19.51
C LYS A 62 9.50 11.08 -18.63
N ARG A 63 8.76 12.15 -18.75
CA ARG A 63 7.45 12.35 -18.10
C ARG A 63 6.44 12.73 -19.15
N LYS A 64 5.23 12.17 -19.08
CA LYS A 64 4.16 12.45 -20.02
C LYS A 64 2.79 12.36 -19.36
N LEU A 65 2.01 13.43 -19.51
CA LEU A 65 0.58 13.40 -19.24
C LEU A 65 -0.13 12.66 -20.38
N ILE A 66 -1.15 11.91 -20.04
CA ILE A 66 -1.93 11.06 -20.95
C ILE A 66 -3.41 11.40 -20.79
N ASN A 67 -4.09 11.62 -21.90
CA ASN A 67 -5.54 11.69 -21.89
C ASN A 67 -6.12 10.29 -21.73
N PRO A 68 -6.78 9.96 -20.61
CA PRO A 68 -7.28 8.62 -20.35
C PRO A 68 -8.50 8.26 -21.23
N GLY A 69 -9.10 9.24 -21.93
CA GLY A 69 -10.32 9.04 -22.71
C GLY A 69 -11.58 8.80 -21.86
N MET A 70 -11.50 9.03 -20.57
CA MET A 70 -12.59 8.92 -19.61
C MET A 70 -12.40 9.94 -18.47
N PRO A 71 -13.47 10.30 -17.72
CA PRO A 71 -13.35 11.20 -16.58
C PRO A 71 -12.42 10.66 -15.51
N ILE A 72 -11.56 11.53 -14.97
CA ILE A 72 -10.74 11.24 -13.77
C ILE A 72 -11.64 11.45 -12.54
N PRO A 73 -11.82 10.43 -11.68
CA PRO A 73 -12.58 10.56 -10.45
C PRO A 73 -11.97 11.58 -9.48
N GLU A 74 -12.79 12.28 -8.72
CA GLU A 74 -12.33 13.27 -7.73
C GLU A 74 -11.38 12.64 -6.68
N ALA A 75 -11.64 11.40 -6.29
CA ALA A 75 -10.78 10.68 -5.36
C ALA A 75 -9.36 10.47 -5.92
N ALA A 76 -9.21 10.17 -7.21
CA ALA A 76 -7.92 10.04 -7.88
C ALA A 76 -7.25 11.43 -7.99
N THR A 77 -7.98 12.44 -8.45
CA THR A 77 -7.49 13.83 -8.50
C THR A 77 -7.04 14.34 -7.13
N ALA A 78 -7.73 13.94 -6.04
CA ALA A 78 -7.33 14.33 -4.68
C ALA A 78 -5.94 13.78 -4.30
N VAL A 79 -5.52 12.65 -4.86
CA VAL A 79 -4.20 12.03 -4.63
C VAL A 79 -3.13 12.70 -5.50
N HIS A 80 -3.22 12.56 -6.82
CA HIS A 80 -2.15 12.96 -7.75
C HIS A 80 -2.28 14.39 -8.29
N LYS A 81 -3.37 15.13 -7.97
CA LYS A 81 -3.62 16.52 -8.36
C LYS A 81 -3.81 16.76 -9.86
N ILE A 82 -3.83 15.73 -10.69
CA ILE A 82 -4.08 15.86 -12.13
C ILE A 82 -5.58 15.94 -12.37
N THR A 83 -6.02 16.97 -13.06
CA THR A 83 -7.44 17.22 -13.35
C THR A 83 -7.78 16.84 -14.79
N ASN A 84 -9.09 16.68 -15.07
CA ASN A 84 -9.58 16.46 -16.43
C ASN A 84 -9.13 17.57 -17.41
N ASP A 85 -9.09 18.82 -16.94
CA ASP A 85 -8.64 19.96 -17.76
C ASP A 85 -7.16 19.89 -18.14
N MET A 86 -6.33 19.33 -17.28
CA MET A 86 -4.89 19.19 -17.56
C MET A 86 -4.62 18.17 -18.66
N VAL A 87 -5.43 17.13 -18.78
CA VAL A 87 -5.18 16.02 -19.72
C VAL A 87 -6.03 16.07 -20.97
N LYS A 88 -7.04 16.94 -21.06
CA LYS A 88 -8.00 16.95 -22.18
C LYS A 88 -7.37 17.15 -23.57
N ASN A 89 -6.27 17.89 -23.65
CA ASN A 89 -5.54 18.16 -24.89
C ASN A 89 -4.24 17.33 -25.01
N GLU A 90 -3.97 16.48 -24.03
CA GLU A 90 -2.80 15.61 -24.04
C GLU A 90 -3.02 14.40 -24.98
N PRO A 91 -1.94 13.75 -25.44
CA PRO A 91 -2.07 12.56 -26.26
C PRO A 91 -2.74 11.43 -25.49
N THR A 92 -3.57 10.65 -26.17
CA THR A 92 -4.07 9.38 -25.64
C THR A 92 -2.93 8.38 -25.50
N PHE A 93 -3.13 7.32 -24.71
CA PHE A 93 -2.13 6.25 -24.60
C PHE A 93 -1.75 5.67 -25.97
N LYS A 94 -2.74 5.48 -26.86
CA LYS A 94 -2.52 5.02 -28.23
C LYS A 94 -1.52 5.88 -29.01
N GLN A 95 -1.61 7.20 -28.86
CA GLN A 95 -0.72 8.15 -29.54
C GLN A 95 0.69 8.18 -28.90
N ALA A 96 0.78 7.95 -27.60
CA ALA A 96 2.04 7.97 -26.85
C ALA A 96 2.75 6.60 -26.83
N ALA A 97 2.03 5.52 -27.09
CA ALA A 97 2.50 4.14 -26.90
C ALA A 97 3.84 3.84 -27.58
N ASN A 98 3.98 4.22 -28.87
CA ASN A 98 5.22 3.96 -29.60
C ASN A 98 6.44 4.66 -28.98
N GLU A 99 6.29 5.90 -28.55
CA GLU A 99 7.33 6.68 -27.90
C GLU A 99 7.72 6.06 -26.54
N ILE A 100 6.72 5.65 -25.74
CA ILE A 100 6.94 4.98 -24.45
C ILE A 100 7.64 3.64 -24.69
N LYS A 101 7.16 2.83 -25.65
CA LYS A 101 7.76 1.54 -25.99
C LYS A 101 9.23 1.66 -26.38
N GLN A 102 9.56 2.59 -27.27
CA GLN A 102 10.95 2.85 -27.67
C GLN A 102 11.83 3.28 -26.49
N PHE A 103 11.27 4.05 -25.56
CA PHE A 103 12.04 4.52 -24.40
C PHE A 103 12.39 3.40 -23.42
N ILE A 104 11.52 2.39 -23.26
CA ILE A 104 11.75 1.21 -22.39
C ILE A 104 12.33 0.01 -23.13
N GLU A 105 12.47 0.09 -24.44
CA GLU A 105 12.96 -1.03 -25.24
C GLU A 105 14.37 -1.44 -24.82
N GLY A 106 14.57 -2.76 -24.65
CA GLY A 106 15.85 -3.31 -24.22
C GLY A 106 16.16 -3.14 -22.73
N CYS A 107 15.29 -2.49 -21.95
CA CYS A 107 15.47 -2.34 -20.51
C CYS A 107 14.95 -3.54 -19.72
N ASP A 108 15.50 -3.71 -18.51
CA ASP A 108 14.79 -4.32 -17.40
C ASP A 108 13.87 -3.25 -16.79
N LEU A 109 12.79 -3.66 -16.11
CA LEU A 109 11.76 -2.73 -15.60
C LEU A 109 11.71 -2.76 -14.08
N GLY A 110 11.34 -1.65 -13.47
CA GLY A 110 11.15 -1.59 -12.03
C GLY A 110 10.35 -0.37 -11.57
N GLY A 111 10.08 -0.35 -10.26
CA GLY A 111 9.37 0.74 -9.57
C GLY A 111 9.12 0.39 -8.12
N PHE A 112 8.26 1.15 -7.45
CA PHE A 112 7.86 0.90 -6.06
C PHE A 112 6.47 0.25 -6.05
N ASN A 113 6.33 -0.99 -5.57
CA ASN A 113 5.13 -1.82 -5.68
C ASN A 113 4.70 -2.12 -7.13
N SER A 114 5.58 -1.90 -8.07
CA SER A 114 5.31 -1.91 -9.51
C SER A 114 4.90 -3.29 -10.05
N ASN A 115 5.36 -4.37 -9.44
CA ASN A 115 5.01 -5.73 -9.85
C ASN A 115 3.53 -6.06 -9.63
N ARG A 116 2.85 -5.34 -8.72
CA ARG A 116 1.44 -5.57 -8.40
C ARG A 116 0.50 -4.61 -9.11
N PHE A 117 0.98 -3.45 -9.52
CA PHE A 117 0.12 -2.41 -10.08
C PHE A 117 0.66 -1.82 -11.37
N ASP A 118 1.77 -1.09 -11.35
CA ASP A 118 2.24 -0.31 -12.50
C ASP A 118 2.56 -1.17 -13.71
N ILE A 119 3.30 -2.27 -13.53
CA ILE A 119 3.68 -3.17 -14.62
C ILE A 119 2.44 -3.84 -15.23
N PRO A 120 1.53 -4.46 -14.46
CA PRO A 120 0.30 -5.00 -14.98
C PRO A 120 -0.56 -3.98 -15.72
N LEU A 121 -0.72 -2.75 -15.20
CA LEU A 121 -1.51 -1.73 -15.86
C LEU A 121 -0.86 -1.22 -17.15
N LEU A 122 0.47 -1.02 -17.15
CA LEU A 122 1.19 -0.63 -18.36
C LEU A 122 1.04 -1.70 -19.46
N VAL A 123 1.16 -2.98 -19.11
CA VAL A 123 0.95 -4.09 -20.05
C VAL A 123 -0.48 -4.07 -20.59
N GLU A 124 -1.47 -3.86 -19.73
CA GLU A 124 -2.89 -3.77 -20.11
C GLU A 124 -3.13 -2.60 -21.08
N GLU A 125 -2.55 -1.42 -20.83
CA GLU A 125 -2.66 -0.27 -21.72
C GLU A 125 -2.05 -0.55 -23.11
N PHE A 126 -0.91 -1.22 -23.16
CA PHE A 126 -0.29 -1.62 -24.43
C PHE A 126 -1.14 -2.66 -25.18
N LEU A 127 -1.77 -3.60 -24.50
CA LEU A 127 -2.68 -4.58 -25.08
C LEU A 127 -3.94 -3.92 -25.66
N ARG A 128 -4.50 -2.93 -24.96
CA ARG A 128 -5.68 -2.16 -25.44
C ARG A 128 -5.43 -1.40 -26.73
N VAL A 129 -4.19 -1.11 -27.06
CA VAL A 129 -3.82 -0.39 -28.29
C VAL A 129 -3.17 -1.30 -29.35
N ASP A 130 -3.29 -2.62 -29.19
CA ASP A 130 -2.73 -3.65 -30.08
C ASP A 130 -1.21 -3.54 -30.28
N GLN A 131 -0.48 -3.13 -29.25
CA GLN A 131 0.98 -3.00 -29.24
C GLN A 131 1.62 -3.79 -28.08
N PRO A 132 1.48 -5.10 -28.00
CA PRO A 132 1.95 -5.88 -26.85
C PRO A 132 3.44 -5.66 -26.60
N LEU A 133 3.81 -5.68 -25.29
CA LEU A 133 5.19 -5.67 -24.85
C LEU A 133 5.68 -7.12 -24.75
N ASP A 134 6.85 -7.40 -25.31
CA ASP A 134 7.54 -8.67 -25.06
C ASP A 134 8.37 -8.55 -23.78
N LEU A 135 7.83 -9.06 -22.69
CA LEU A 135 8.50 -9.10 -21.38
C LEU A 135 9.20 -10.45 -21.09
N SER A 136 9.26 -11.38 -22.05
CA SER A 136 9.79 -12.74 -21.85
C SER A 136 11.24 -12.78 -21.35
N LYS A 137 12.03 -11.77 -21.69
CA LYS A 137 13.45 -11.64 -21.30
C LYS A 137 13.70 -10.46 -20.36
N VAL A 138 12.66 -9.76 -19.92
CA VAL A 138 12.74 -8.60 -19.04
C VAL A 138 12.75 -9.06 -17.60
N LYS A 139 13.68 -8.54 -16.81
CA LYS A 139 13.68 -8.72 -15.35
C LYS A 139 12.91 -7.59 -14.70
N LEU A 140 12.17 -7.94 -13.64
CA LEU A 140 11.33 -7.00 -12.90
C LEU A 140 11.93 -6.77 -11.52
N VAL A 141 12.19 -5.50 -11.17
CA VAL A 141 12.75 -5.09 -9.88
C VAL A 141 11.73 -4.24 -9.12
N ASP A 142 11.20 -4.79 -8.04
CA ASP A 142 10.29 -4.07 -7.16
C ASP A 142 11.02 -3.58 -5.91
N VAL A 143 11.22 -2.27 -5.82
CA VAL A 143 11.96 -1.62 -4.72
C VAL A 143 11.24 -1.78 -3.39
N GLN A 144 9.90 -1.79 -3.38
CA GLN A 144 9.14 -2.07 -2.16
C GLN A 144 9.40 -3.49 -1.64
N LYS A 145 9.51 -4.47 -2.57
CA LYS A 145 9.83 -5.84 -2.18
C LYS A 145 11.23 -5.96 -1.57
N ILE A 146 12.21 -5.22 -2.13
CA ILE A 146 13.55 -5.14 -1.53
C ILE A 146 13.45 -4.56 -0.11
N PHE A 147 12.77 -3.41 0.05
CA PHE A 147 12.55 -2.78 1.35
C PHE A 147 11.92 -3.75 2.35
N HIS A 148 10.81 -4.42 1.98
CA HIS A 148 10.14 -5.37 2.86
C HIS A 148 10.93 -6.64 3.17
N THR A 149 11.89 -7.01 2.32
CA THR A 149 12.72 -8.20 2.51
C THR A 149 13.95 -7.89 3.37
N MET A 150 14.54 -6.71 3.18
CA MET A 150 15.79 -6.33 3.83
C MET A 150 15.57 -5.63 5.18
N GLU A 151 14.48 -4.88 5.32
CA GLU A 151 14.13 -4.18 6.55
C GLU A 151 13.26 -5.07 7.45
N GLN A 152 13.87 -5.60 8.49
CA GLN A 152 13.20 -6.48 9.43
C GLN A 152 12.17 -5.73 10.27
N ARG A 153 10.96 -6.30 10.40
CA ARG A 153 9.89 -5.78 11.27
C ARG A 153 9.81 -6.57 12.58
N THR A 154 10.96 -6.69 13.24
CA THR A 154 11.10 -7.36 14.53
C THR A 154 11.22 -6.33 15.67
N LEU A 155 11.00 -6.76 16.92
CA LEU A 155 11.23 -5.90 18.09
C LEU A 155 12.67 -5.40 18.13
N SER A 156 13.65 -6.24 17.84
CA SER A 156 15.07 -5.85 17.81
C SER A 156 15.34 -4.76 16.77
N ALA A 157 14.75 -4.87 15.56
CA ALA A 157 14.87 -3.84 14.55
C ALA A 157 14.19 -2.52 14.96
N ALA A 158 13.00 -2.60 15.57
CA ALA A 158 12.31 -1.44 16.12
C ALA A 158 13.11 -0.79 17.26
N TYR A 159 13.66 -1.58 18.16
CA TYR A 159 14.47 -1.10 19.27
C TYR A 159 15.73 -0.38 18.78
N LYS A 160 16.42 -0.95 17.79
CA LYS A 160 17.55 -0.30 17.13
C LYS A 160 17.16 1.03 16.47
N PHE A 161 16.04 1.05 15.75
CA PHE A 161 15.59 2.23 14.99
C PHE A 161 15.08 3.37 15.88
N TYR A 162 14.29 3.05 16.91
CA TYR A 162 13.68 4.07 17.77
C TYR A 162 14.56 4.46 18.97
N CYS A 163 15.30 3.51 19.53
CA CYS A 163 16.08 3.72 20.74
C CYS A 163 17.58 3.78 20.50
N SER A 164 18.06 3.48 19.27
CA SER A 164 19.49 3.42 18.90
C SER A 164 20.29 2.43 19.75
N LYS A 165 19.65 1.36 20.22
CA LYS A 165 20.22 0.32 21.08
C LYS A 165 20.10 -1.05 20.43
N ASP A 166 21.01 -1.95 20.74
CA ASP A 166 20.87 -3.36 20.40
C ASP A 166 20.08 -4.09 21.50
N LEU A 167 19.25 -5.07 21.12
CA LEU A 167 18.43 -5.84 22.06
C LEU A 167 19.14 -7.13 22.43
N ASP A 168 19.91 -7.07 23.51
CA ASP A 168 20.59 -8.24 24.09
C ASP A 168 19.58 -9.06 24.90
N GLY A 169 19.60 -10.39 24.75
CA GLY A 169 18.69 -11.28 25.47
C GLY A 169 17.26 -11.32 24.90
N ALA A 170 17.08 -11.00 23.62
CA ALA A 170 15.82 -11.19 22.92
C ALA A 170 15.25 -12.60 23.13
N HIS A 171 13.92 -12.72 23.14
CA HIS A 171 13.11 -13.91 23.48
C HIS A 171 12.99 -14.21 24.97
N SER A 172 13.43 -13.30 25.85
CA SER A 172 13.01 -13.25 27.24
C SER A 172 11.79 -12.33 27.37
N ALA A 173 10.69 -12.80 27.91
CA ALA A 173 9.46 -12.02 28.04
C ALA A 173 9.65 -10.69 28.78
N GLU A 174 10.50 -10.68 29.82
CA GLU A 174 10.82 -9.48 30.58
C GLU A 174 11.62 -8.47 29.77
N VAL A 175 12.65 -8.92 29.05
CA VAL A 175 13.48 -8.07 28.18
C VAL A 175 12.64 -7.51 27.03
N ASP A 176 11.84 -8.36 26.37
CA ASP A 176 11.00 -7.96 25.25
C ASP A 176 9.90 -6.97 25.68
N ALA A 177 9.29 -7.18 26.84
CA ALA A 177 8.30 -6.25 27.40
C ALA A 177 8.94 -4.88 27.71
N SER A 178 10.12 -4.88 28.35
CA SER A 178 10.85 -3.65 28.69
C SER A 178 11.27 -2.88 27.44
N ALA A 179 11.81 -3.56 26.43
CA ALA A 179 12.17 -2.97 25.14
C ALA A 179 10.92 -2.41 24.42
N THR A 180 9.78 -3.10 24.51
CA THR A 180 8.52 -2.63 23.93
C THR A 180 8.07 -1.31 24.55
N VAL A 181 8.23 -1.14 25.87
CA VAL A 181 7.93 0.13 26.55
C VAL A 181 8.83 1.25 26.03
N GLU A 182 10.14 1.03 25.91
CA GLU A 182 11.07 2.03 25.41
C GLU A 182 10.73 2.43 23.95
N VAL A 183 10.41 1.45 23.11
CA VAL A 183 9.97 1.68 21.73
C VAL A 183 8.70 2.53 21.70
N LEU A 184 7.68 2.19 22.51
CA LEU A 184 6.43 2.95 22.57
C LEU A 184 6.68 4.42 22.98
N LEU A 185 7.46 4.64 24.03
CA LEU A 185 7.79 6.00 24.50
C LEU A 185 8.52 6.80 23.41
N SER A 186 9.46 6.17 22.72
CA SER A 186 10.20 6.79 21.61
C SER A 186 9.29 7.10 20.43
N GLN A 187 8.31 6.23 20.12
CA GLN A 187 7.31 6.48 19.08
C GLN A 187 6.41 7.66 19.42
N VAL A 188 5.89 7.74 20.64
CA VAL A 188 5.06 8.87 21.10
C VAL A 188 5.84 10.18 21.03
N GLN A 189 7.11 10.18 21.43
CA GLN A 189 7.97 11.35 21.34
C GLN A 189 8.25 11.76 19.88
N ARG A 190 8.46 10.80 18.99
CA ARG A 190 8.80 11.03 17.57
C ARG A 190 7.61 11.45 16.73
N TYR A 191 6.41 11.00 17.07
CA TYR A 191 5.18 11.19 16.29
C TYR A 191 4.11 11.95 17.10
N PRO A 192 4.14 13.29 17.12
CA PRO A 192 3.17 14.09 17.88
C PRO A 192 1.70 13.80 17.54
N GLN A 193 1.42 13.33 16.31
CA GLN A 193 0.09 12.95 15.85
C GLN A 193 -0.51 11.74 16.60
N LEU A 194 0.29 10.95 17.30
CA LEU A 194 -0.21 9.86 18.14
C LEU A 194 -0.90 10.39 19.42
N GLY A 195 -0.58 11.63 19.83
CA GLY A 195 -0.98 12.12 21.14
C GLY A 195 -0.23 11.42 22.25
N ASN A 196 -0.73 11.55 23.49
CA ASN A 196 -0.08 11.05 24.70
C ASN A 196 -1.00 10.20 25.59
N SER A 197 -2.16 9.79 25.08
CA SER A 197 -3.09 8.86 25.75
C SER A 197 -3.29 7.61 24.91
N ILE A 198 -3.64 6.51 25.56
CA ILE A 198 -3.92 5.24 24.87
C ILE A 198 -5.05 5.42 23.84
N GLU A 199 -6.08 6.17 24.19
CA GLU A 199 -7.22 6.44 23.31
C GLU A 199 -6.79 7.22 22.05
N SER A 200 -5.92 8.22 22.22
CA SER A 200 -5.39 9.00 21.08
C SER A 200 -4.50 8.15 20.18
N ILE A 201 -3.68 7.28 20.74
CA ILE A 201 -2.82 6.36 19.99
C ILE A 201 -3.68 5.38 19.18
N ILE A 202 -4.65 4.71 19.80
CA ILE A 202 -5.56 3.76 19.15
C ILE A 202 -6.27 4.44 17.98
N LYS A 203 -6.79 5.66 18.21
CA LYS A 203 -7.44 6.45 17.16
C LYS A 203 -6.49 6.81 16.01
N ALA A 204 -5.26 7.21 16.33
CA ALA A 204 -4.27 7.62 15.32
C ALA A 204 -3.80 6.46 14.44
N ILE A 205 -3.69 5.24 14.99
CA ILE A 205 -3.31 4.04 14.22
C ILE A 205 -4.50 3.43 13.44
N GLY A 206 -5.71 3.99 13.62
CA GLY A 206 -6.90 3.52 12.89
C GLY A 206 -7.30 2.09 13.26
N GLU A 207 -7.03 1.66 14.49
CA GLU A 207 -7.40 0.33 14.92
C GLU A 207 -8.92 0.25 15.10
N GLU A 208 -9.58 -0.59 14.29
CA GLU A 208 -11.02 -0.83 14.43
C GLU A 208 -11.33 -1.41 15.80
N GLU A 209 -12.40 -0.92 16.42
CA GLU A 209 -12.89 -1.46 17.68
C GLU A 209 -13.26 -2.93 17.53
N SER A 210 -12.38 -3.81 17.98
CA SER A 210 -12.59 -5.25 17.92
C SER A 210 -13.44 -5.70 19.11
N VAL A 211 -14.51 -6.44 18.84
CA VAL A 211 -15.41 -6.99 19.87
C VAL A 211 -14.79 -8.19 20.56
N ASP A 212 -13.99 -8.97 19.82
CA ASP A 212 -13.22 -10.10 20.37
C ASP A 212 -11.76 -10.06 19.90
N PHE A 213 -10.83 -10.56 20.74
CA PHE A 213 -9.38 -10.49 20.45
C PHE A 213 -8.93 -11.26 19.20
N ALA A 214 -9.74 -12.20 18.71
CA ALA A 214 -9.48 -12.90 17.44
C ALA A 214 -10.02 -12.14 16.22
N ARG A 215 -10.61 -10.93 16.43
CA ARG A 215 -11.19 -10.07 15.39
C ARG A 215 -12.22 -10.79 14.50
N ARG A 216 -12.95 -11.74 15.09
CA ARG A 216 -14.07 -12.41 14.41
C ARG A 216 -15.31 -11.53 14.41
N PHE A 217 -15.43 -10.64 15.40
CA PHE A 217 -16.46 -9.63 15.50
C PHE A 217 -15.80 -8.26 15.62
N VAL A 218 -16.31 -7.28 14.87
CA VAL A 218 -15.86 -5.88 14.88
C VAL A 218 -17.05 -4.94 15.03
N MET A 219 -16.79 -3.71 15.44
CA MET A 219 -17.83 -2.69 15.50
C MET A 219 -17.91 -1.94 14.16
N GLU A 220 -19.06 -1.97 13.51
CA GLU A 220 -19.37 -1.16 12.33
C GLU A 220 -20.67 -0.38 12.55
N ASN A 221 -20.60 0.95 12.43
CA ASN A 221 -21.76 1.81 12.61
C ASN A 221 -22.53 1.57 13.92
N GLY A 222 -21.82 1.29 15.02
CA GLY A 222 -22.40 1.02 16.34
C GLY A 222 -23.03 -0.37 16.48
N LYS A 223 -22.81 -1.29 15.55
CA LYS A 223 -23.27 -2.68 15.61
C LYS A 223 -22.09 -3.65 15.57
N GLU A 224 -22.23 -4.74 16.31
CA GLU A 224 -21.30 -5.85 16.25
C GLU A 224 -21.57 -6.67 14.98
N VAL A 225 -20.60 -6.77 14.08
CA VAL A 225 -20.72 -7.48 12.81
C VAL A 225 -19.72 -8.61 12.71
N PHE A 226 -20.05 -9.64 11.93
CA PHE A 226 -19.11 -10.69 11.59
C PHE A 226 -18.00 -10.16 10.68
N ASN A 227 -16.75 -10.41 11.03
CA ASN A 227 -15.58 -10.08 10.20
C ASN A 227 -15.01 -11.27 9.42
N PHE A 228 -15.78 -12.36 9.29
CA PHE A 228 -15.33 -13.56 8.59
C PHE A 228 -16.50 -14.35 7.98
N GLY A 229 -16.15 -15.30 7.10
CA GLY A 229 -17.08 -16.28 6.57
C GLY A 229 -18.25 -15.71 5.75
N LYS A 230 -19.31 -16.52 5.60
CA LYS A 230 -20.49 -16.18 4.75
C LYS A 230 -21.29 -14.99 5.25
N TYR A 231 -21.13 -14.58 6.51
CA TYR A 231 -21.84 -13.47 7.13
C TYR A 231 -20.98 -12.24 7.37
N LYS A 232 -19.79 -12.17 6.76
CA LYS A 232 -18.93 -10.98 6.89
C LYS A 232 -19.70 -9.70 6.56
N GLY A 233 -19.59 -8.67 7.44
CA GLY A 233 -20.30 -7.40 7.32
C GLY A 233 -21.76 -7.42 7.77
N GLN A 234 -22.32 -8.57 8.21
CA GLN A 234 -23.66 -8.66 8.73
C GLN A 234 -23.68 -8.58 10.27
N ALA A 235 -24.69 -7.91 10.82
CA ALA A 235 -24.83 -7.80 12.25
C ALA A 235 -25.02 -9.18 12.91
N VAL A 236 -24.23 -9.46 13.95
CA VAL A 236 -24.25 -10.76 14.65
C VAL A 236 -25.65 -11.04 15.22
N GLU A 237 -26.30 -10.05 15.83
CA GLU A 237 -27.65 -10.13 16.35
C GLU A 237 -28.66 -10.58 15.28
N ASP A 238 -28.60 -9.99 14.09
CA ASP A 238 -29.53 -10.29 12.99
C ASP A 238 -29.34 -11.70 12.44
N VAL A 239 -28.10 -12.16 12.33
CA VAL A 239 -27.78 -13.52 11.88
C VAL A 239 -28.26 -14.54 12.91
N LEU A 240 -28.00 -14.31 14.21
CA LEU A 240 -28.42 -15.24 15.26
C LEU A 240 -29.94 -15.33 15.42
N ARG A 241 -30.68 -14.27 15.04
CA ARG A 241 -32.14 -14.31 14.97
C ARG A 241 -32.67 -15.17 13.83
N LYS A 242 -32.02 -15.13 12.68
CA LYS A 242 -32.43 -15.87 11.47
C LYS A 242 -31.95 -17.30 11.46
N GLU A 243 -30.70 -17.51 11.86
CA GLU A 243 -30.03 -18.81 11.83
C GLU A 243 -29.41 -19.14 13.19
N ARG A 244 -30.23 -19.55 14.16
CA ARG A 244 -29.75 -19.91 15.50
C ARG A 244 -28.71 -21.03 15.49
N GLN A 245 -28.80 -21.95 14.52
CA GLN A 245 -27.86 -23.08 14.36
C GLN A 245 -26.40 -22.58 14.11
N TYR A 246 -26.23 -21.33 13.64
CA TYR A 246 -24.89 -20.76 13.46
C TYR A 246 -24.18 -20.51 14.79
N TYR A 247 -24.94 -20.19 15.85
CA TYR A 247 -24.40 -20.16 17.22
C TYR A 247 -23.83 -21.51 17.63
N ASP A 248 -24.60 -22.58 17.48
CA ASP A 248 -24.18 -23.94 17.88
C ASP A 248 -22.96 -24.38 17.05
N TRP A 249 -22.93 -24.05 15.75
CA TRP A 249 -21.81 -24.34 14.90
C TRP A 249 -20.52 -23.64 15.38
N MET A 250 -20.60 -22.38 15.76
CA MET A 250 -19.44 -21.64 16.30
C MET A 250 -19.02 -22.18 17.67
N MET A 251 -19.97 -22.49 18.54
CA MET A 251 -19.68 -23.02 19.88
C MET A 251 -18.97 -24.37 19.83
N ASN A 252 -19.34 -25.23 18.85
CA ASN A 252 -18.72 -26.54 18.64
C ASN A 252 -17.47 -26.50 17.76
N GLY A 253 -17.25 -25.40 17.01
CA GLY A 253 -16.10 -25.21 16.13
C GLY A 253 -14.81 -24.80 16.87
N ASP A 254 -13.70 -24.79 16.15
CA ASP A 254 -12.40 -24.37 16.67
C ASP A 254 -12.27 -22.83 16.67
N PHE A 255 -13.02 -22.20 17.58
CA PHE A 255 -12.94 -20.75 17.83
C PHE A 255 -12.37 -20.48 19.23
N PRO A 256 -11.60 -19.39 19.41
CA PRO A 256 -11.11 -18.98 20.72
C PRO A 256 -12.24 -18.82 21.75
N LEU A 257 -11.96 -19.17 23.00
CA LEU A 257 -12.94 -19.08 24.09
C LEU A 257 -13.53 -17.66 24.23
N HIS A 258 -12.71 -16.63 24.08
CA HIS A 258 -13.18 -15.25 24.12
C HIS A 258 -14.16 -14.92 22.99
N THR A 259 -13.94 -15.42 21.77
CA THR A 259 -14.90 -15.31 20.67
C THR A 259 -16.23 -15.97 21.02
N LYS A 260 -16.20 -17.19 21.58
CA LYS A 260 -17.39 -17.92 22.04
C LYS A 260 -18.12 -17.19 23.17
N GLN A 261 -17.36 -16.62 24.11
CA GLN A 261 -17.92 -15.79 25.18
C GLN A 261 -18.66 -14.58 24.62
N LYS A 262 -18.01 -13.81 23.73
CA LYS A 262 -18.63 -12.62 23.10
C LYS A 262 -19.88 -12.99 22.29
N LEU A 263 -19.85 -14.08 21.54
CA LEU A 263 -21.01 -14.59 20.80
C LEU A 263 -22.20 -14.88 21.77
N THR A 264 -21.91 -15.48 22.92
CA THR A 264 -22.92 -15.79 23.95
C THR A 264 -23.46 -14.51 24.59
N GLU A 265 -22.62 -13.52 24.88
CA GLU A 265 -23.04 -12.21 25.40
C GLU A 265 -23.99 -11.51 24.42
N ILE A 266 -23.67 -11.52 23.12
CA ILE A 266 -24.50 -10.92 22.07
C ILE A 266 -25.84 -11.67 21.98
N LEU A 267 -25.83 -13.00 21.96
CA LEU A 267 -27.04 -13.80 21.92
C LEU A 267 -27.97 -13.49 23.12
N ASN A 268 -27.42 -13.46 24.34
CA ASN A 268 -28.18 -13.21 25.56
C ASN A 268 -28.84 -11.80 25.53
N ARG A 269 -28.11 -10.79 25.08
CA ARG A 269 -28.67 -9.43 24.89
C ARG A 269 -29.80 -9.40 23.86
N THR A 270 -29.67 -10.21 22.80
CA THR A 270 -30.67 -10.34 21.74
C THR A 270 -31.97 -10.96 22.26
N LEU A 271 -31.86 -11.93 23.18
CA LEU A 271 -33.01 -12.61 23.79
C LEU A 271 -33.71 -11.73 24.84
N LEU A 272 -32.96 -10.88 25.55
CA LEU A 272 -33.51 -9.98 26.58
C LEU A 272 -34.24 -8.76 25.99
N LYS A 273 -34.01 -8.42 24.73
CA LYS A 273 -34.71 -7.33 24.00
C LYS A 273 -36.04 -7.76 23.37
N ARG A 274 -36.54 -8.95 23.68
CA ARG A 274 -37.87 -9.44 23.32
C ARG A 274 -38.84 -9.22 24.48
#